data_8cab3f423f90d89b588e4712ba266cb9
#
_entry.id   8cab3f423f90d89b588e4712ba266cb9
#
_cell.length_a   1.000
_cell.length_b   1.000
_cell.length_c   1.000
_cell.angle_alpha   90.00
_cell.angle_beta   90.00
_cell.angle_gamma   90.00
#
_symmetry.space_group_name_H-M   'P 1'
#
loop_
_entity.id
_entity.type
_entity.pdbx_description
1 polymer ?
#
loop_
_entity_poly.entity_id
_entity_poly.type
_entity_poly.pdbx_seq_one_letter_code
_entity_poly.pdbx_strand_id
1 'polypeptide(L)'
;MRCIVISIVISALLTSNLFSRNGEPSLLAEKEAAKGNWSTWRGPNRDGLSAETGLLSSWQEHEPKLTWKIKGLGDGFSSVAVSEGRIYTMGQRDGVTKMIALSTKAGTKIWEVDVDSEANDGPNSTPSVDEDRVYGLTHAGQLVCINTTNGSILWKKAFPNRFQR
;
A
#
# COMPACT_ATOMS: atom_id res chain seq x y z
N MET A 1 -1.58 -32.03 -54.42
CA MET A 1 -2.23 -30.94 -53.69
C MET A 1 -2.79 -31.48 -52.38
N ARG A 2 -2.12 -31.21 -51.25
CA ARG A 2 -2.55 -31.61 -49.92
C ARG A 2 -3.17 -30.41 -49.25
N CYS A 3 -4.48 -30.44 -48.99
CA CYS A 3 -5.15 -29.48 -48.17
C CYS A 3 -4.76 -29.66 -46.70
N ILE A 4 -4.20 -28.60 -46.11
CA ILE A 4 -3.95 -28.51 -44.66
C ILE A 4 -5.21 -27.94 -44.03
N VAL A 5 -5.86 -28.74 -43.20
CA VAL A 5 -6.97 -28.31 -42.34
C VAL A 5 -6.38 -27.77 -41.05
N ILE A 6 -6.44 -26.46 -40.83
CA ILE A 6 -6.07 -25.85 -39.54
C ILE A 6 -7.26 -25.94 -38.61
N SER A 7 -7.16 -26.80 -37.63
CA SER A 7 -8.12 -26.88 -36.52
C SER A 7 -7.79 -25.78 -35.53
N ILE A 8 -8.61 -24.74 -35.46
CA ILE A 8 -8.54 -23.69 -34.43
C ILE A 8 -9.23 -24.25 -33.19
N VAL A 9 -8.44 -24.61 -32.19
CA VAL A 9 -8.95 -24.92 -30.84
C VAL A 9 -9.19 -23.60 -30.16
N ILE A 10 -10.47 -23.19 -30.06
CA ILE A 10 -10.90 -22.07 -29.24
C ILE A 10 -10.83 -22.55 -27.79
N SER A 11 -9.76 -22.15 -27.10
CA SER A 11 -9.66 -22.29 -25.66
C SER A 11 -10.65 -21.29 -25.03
N ALA A 12 -11.77 -21.79 -24.55
CA ALA A 12 -12.69 -21.00 -23.74
C ALA A 12 -12.01 -20.68 -22.41
N LEU A 13 -11.51 -19.45 -22.29
CA LEU A 13 -11.14 -18.87 -21.01
C LEU A 13 -12.40 -18.80 -20.16
N LEU A 14 -12.50 -19.68 -19.18
CA LEU A 14 -13.45 -19.57 -18.08
C LEU A 14 -13.09 -18.30 -17.31
N THR A 15 -13.76 -17.20 -17.65
CA THR A 15 -13.82 -16.03 -16.77
C THR A 15 -14.63 -16.46 -15.54
N SER A 16 -13.93 -16.76 -14.46
CA SER A 16 -14.56 -16.91 -13.16
C SER A 16 -15.37 -15.63 -12.89
N ASN A 17 -16.68 -15.79 -12.67
CA ASN A 17 -17.54 -14.68 -12.31
C ASN A 17 -17.06 -14.08 -10.98
N LEU A 18 -16.41 -12.91 -11.05
CA LEU A 18 -15.91 -12.15 -9.90
C LEU A 18 -17.05 -11.51 -9.08
N PHE A 19 -18.31 -11.65 -9.53
CA PHE A 19 -19.47 -11.08 -8.85
C PHE A 19 -20.48 -12.16 -8.47
N SER A 20 -21.07 -12.01 -7.28
CA SER A 20 -22.23 -12.79 -6.87
C SER A 20 -23.48 -12.39 -7.67
N ARG A 21 -24.56 -13.19 -7.60
CA ARG A 21 -25.83 -12.90 -8.29
C ARG A 21 -26.47 -11.56 -7.92
N ASN A 22 -26.06 -10.93 -6.82
CA ASN A 22 -26.57 -9.64 -6.32
C ASN A 22 -25.64 -8.47 -6.62
N GLY A 23 -24.60 -8.63 -7.45
CA GLY A 23 -23.65 -7.57 -7.78
C GLY A 23 -22.59 -7.31 -6.70
N GLU A 24 -22.62 -8.05 -5.59
CA GLU A 24 -21.58 -7.99 -4.58
C GLU A 24 -20.33 -8.79 -5.01
N PRO A 25 -19.13 -8.36 -4.65
CA PRO A 25 -17.92 -9.13 -4.93
C PRO A 25 -18.03 -10.54 -4.32
N SER A 26 -17.58 -11.53 -5.05
CA SER A 26 -17.56 -12.89 -4.51
C SER A 26 -16.52 -12.99 -3.39
N LEU A 27 -16.72 -13.89 -2.42
CA LEU A 27 -15.73 -14.17 -1.35
C LEU A 27 -14.34 -14.50 -1.90
N LEU A 28 -14.25 -15.04 -3.12
CA LEU A 28 -12.99 -15.28 -3.79
C LEU A 28 -12.36 -13.99 -4.29
N ALA A 29 -13.15 -13.04 -4.83
CA ALA A 29 -12.68 -11.73 -5.26
C ALA A 29 -12.23 -10.87 -4.06
N GLU A 30 -12.97 -10.92 -2.96
CA GLU A 30 -12.56 -10.27 -1.70
C GLU A 30 -11.26 -10.85 -1.14
N LYS A 31 -11.11 -12.17 -1.19
CA LYS A 31 -9.89 -12.85 -0.76
C LYS A 31 -8.70 -12.55 -1.67
N GLU A 32 -8.90 -12.47 -2.99
CA GLU A 32 -7.85 -12.08 -3.94
C GLU A 32 -7.50 -10.58 -3.83
N ALA A 33 -8.49 -9.71 -3.64
CA ALA A 33 -8.26 -8.29 -3.40
C ALA A 33 -7.54 -8.03 -2.07
N ALA A 34 -7.77 -8.86 -1.06
CA ALA A 34 -7.08 -8.77 0.24
C ALA A 34 -5.66 -9.33 0.21
N LYS A 35 -5.32 -10.19 -0.79
CA LYS A 35 -4.01 -10.82 -0.89
C LYS A 35 -2.92 -9.79 -1.13
N GLY A 36 -1.91 -9.77 -0.26
CA GLY A 36 -0.81 -8.81 -0.30
C GLY A 36 -1.17 -7.42 0.21
N ASN A 37 -2.39 -7.19 0.71
CA ASN A 37 -2.78 -5.92 1.31
C ASN A 37 -2.45 -5.89 2.81
N TRP A 38 -1.81 -4.78 3.23
CA TRP A 38 -1.47 -4.46 4.61
C TRP A 38 -1.81 -2.99 4.85
N SER A 39 -3.08 -2.66 4.77
CA SER A 39 -3.58 -1.30 4.59
C SER A 39 -3.45 -0.37 5.80
N THR A 40 -3.14 -0.94 6.98
CA THR A 40 -2.98 -0.16 8.23
C THR A 40 -1.81 -0.69 9.06
N TRP A 41 -1.46 0.03 10.13
CA TRP A 41 -0.55 -0.47 11.15
C TRP A 41 -1.07 -1.79 11.73
N ARG A 42 -0.20 -2.83 11.74
CA ARG A 42 -0.51 -4.21 12.13
C ARG A 42 -1.53 -4.93 11.22
N GLY A 43 -1.69 -4.46 9.98
CA GLY A 43 -2.52 -5.12 8.96
C GLY A 43 -4.01 -4.81 9.04
N PRO A 44 -4.80 -5.41 8.15
CA PRO A 44 -6.22 -5.07 7.99
C PRO A 44 -7.05 -5.29 9.25
N ASN A 45 -6.72 -6.32 10.03
CA ASN A 45 -7.40 -6.64 11.30
C ASN A 45 -6.75 -5.99 12.52
N ARG A 46 -5.61 -5.30 12.35
CA ARG A 46 -4.80 -4.68 13.43
C ARG A 46 -4.28 -5.66 14.48
N ASP A 47 -4.20 -6.94 14.16
CA ASP A 47 -3.74 -8.03 15.03
C ASP A 47 -2.26 -8.41 14.77
N GLY A 48 -1.67 -7.92 13.69
CA GLY A 48 -0.31 -8.25 13.29
C GLY A 48 -0.18 -9.61 12.61
N LEU A 49 -1.29 -10.22 12.22
CA LEU A 49 -1.32 -11.53 11.56
C LEU A 49 -1.51 -11.35 10.05
N SER A 50 -0.69 -12.05 9.26
CA SER A 50 -0.86 -12.13 7.82
C SER A 50 -1.65 -13.38 7.45
N ALA A 51 -2.60 -13.24 6.52
CA ALA A 51 -3.33 -14.35 5.93
C ALA A 51 -2.56 -15.03 4.78
N GLU A 52 -1.34 -14.58 4.48
CA GLU A 52 -0.50 -15.16 3.43
C GLU A 52 -0.13 -16.60 3.74
N THR A 53 -0.16 -17.44 2.72
CA THR A 53 0.17 -18.87 2.81
C THR A 53 1.31 -19.20 1.85
N GLY A 54 1.94 -20.38 2.05
CA GLY A 54 3.05 -20.82 1.20
C GLY A 54 4.37 -20.07 1.49
N LEU A 55 4.49 -19.49 2.68
CA LEU A 55 5.73 -18.87 3.13
C LEU A 55 6.83 -19.92 3.33
N LEU A 56 8.08 -19.51 3.18
CA LEU A 56 9.23 -20.37 3.43
C LEU A 56 9.22 -20.84 4.89
N SER A 57 9.26 -22.15 5.10
CA SER A 57 9.33 -22.75 6.44
C SER A 57 10.76 -22.75 7.01
N SER A 58 11.78 -22.65 6.14
CA SER A 58 13.18 -22.59 6.55
C SER A 58 13.93 -21.59 5.64
N TRP A 59 14.65 -20.66 6.27
CA TRP A 59 15.50 -19.70 5.57
C TRP A 59 16.96 -20.22 5.43
N GLN A 60 17.30 -21.31 6.10
CA GLN A 60 18.64 -21.92 5.98
C GLN A 60 18.86 -22.59 4.63
N GLU A 61 17.80 -23.18 4.07
CA GLU A 61 17.85 -23.87 2.78
C GLU A 61 17.49 -22.95 1.60
N HIS A 62 16.62 -21.96 1.85
CA HIS A 62 16.11 -21.04 0.84
C HIS A 62 16.07 -19.61 1.38
N GLU A 63 17.17 -18.89 1.23
CA GLU A 63 17.21 -17.47 1.62
C GLU A 63 16.25 -16.63 0.77
N PRO A 64 15.49 -15.71 1.38
CA PRO A 64 14.69 -14.73 0.66
C PRO A 64 15.59 -13.88 -0.23
N LYS A 65 15.27 -13.77 -1.52
CA LYS A 65 16.00 -12.92 -2.44
C LYS A 65 15.59 -11.46 -2.28
N LEU A 66 16.57 -10.56 -2.16
CA LEU A 66 16.32 -9.13 -2.21
C LEU A 66 15.82 -8.75 -3.60
N THR A 67 14.58 -8.34 -3.72
CA THR A 67 13.97 -7.93 -4.99
C THR A 67 14.39 -6.51 -5.37
N TRP A 68 14.32 -5.58 -4.42
CA TRP A 68 14.74 -4.19 -4.60
C TRP A 68 15.00 -3.51 -3.25
N LYS A 69 15.70 -2.38 -3.28
CA LYS A 69 15.98 -1.53 -2.13
C LYS A 69 15.89 -0.06 -2.55
N ILE A 70 15.24 0.74 -1.76
CA ILE A 70 15.17 2.19 -1.95
C ILE A 70 15.83 2.91 -0.76
N LYS A 71 16.38 4.09 -1.03
CA LYS A 71 16.95 5.01 -0.04
C LYS A 71 16.38 6.41 -0.25
N GLY A 72 16.59 7.31 0.72
CA GLY A 72 16.22 8.73 0.60
C GLY A 72 14.73 8.98 0.81
N LEU A 73 14.05 8.13 1.58
CA LEU A 73 12.66 8.36 1.96
C LEU A 73 12.52 9.41 3.09
N GLY A 74 13.63 9.76 3.73
CA GLY A 74 13.67 10.70 4.84
C GLY A 74 13.82 10.02 6.19
N ASP A 75 13.88 10.82 7.24
CA ASP A 75 13.99 10.39 8.63
C ASP A 75 12.59 10.19 9.23
N GLY A 76 12.49 9.37 10.28
CA GLY A 76 11.25 9.08 10.99
C GLY A 76 11.07 7.61 11.33
N PHE A 77 9.97 7.30 11.97
CA PHE A 77 9.63 5.96 12.49
C PHE A 77 8.35 5.40 11.86
N SER A 78 7.87 6.03 10.78
CA SER A 78 6.71 5.54 10.04
C SER A 78 6.99 4.15 9.49
N SER A 79 6.07 3.21 9.75
CA SER A 79 6.04 1.94 9.04
C SER A 79 5.37 2.11 7.67
N VAL A 80 5.14 1.01 6.98
CA VAL A 80 4.52 1.00 5.66
C VAL A 80 3.09 0.49 5.72
N ALA A 81 2.23 1.05 4.87
CA ALA A 81 0.96 0.44 4.47
C ALA A 81 1.06 -0.03 3.02
N VAL A 82 0.43 -1.16 2.70
CA VAL A 82 0.43 -1.75 1.37
C VAL A 82 -0.99 -1.95 0.90
N SER A 83 -1.32 -1.42 -0.26
CA SER A 83 -2.63 -1.61 -0.89
C SER A 83 -2.52 -1.49 -2.40
N GLU A 84 -3.19 -2.38 -3.11
CA GLU A 84 -3.32 -2.35 -4.58
C GLU A 84 -1.99 -2.17 -5.34
N GLY A 85 -0.95 -2.90 -4.91
CA GLY A 85 0.36 -2.85 -5.54
C GLY A 85 1.16 -1.59 -5.26
N ARG A 86 0.75 -0.78 -4.26
CA ARG A 86 1.44 0.42 -3.79
C ARG A 86 1.83 0.29 -2.33
N ILE A 87 2.93 0.93 -2.00
CA ILE A 87 3.44 1.08 -0.64
C ILE A 87 3.33 2.54 -0.27
N TYR A 88 2.77 2.83 0.89
CA TYR A 88 2.67 4.17 1.44
C TYR A 88 3.48 4.26 2.73
N THR A 89 4.27 5.30 2.84
CA THR A 89 5.05 5.61 4.04
C THR A 89 5.21 7.13 4.19
N MET A 90 5.68 7.55 5.34
CA MET A 90 6.02 8.95 5.59
C MET A 90 7.48 9.06 5.98
N GLY A 91 8.09 10.19 5.64
CA GLY A 91 9.45 10.52 6.04
C GLY A 91 9.67 12.03 6.02
N GLN A 92 10.64 12.51 6.80
CA GLN A 92 10.98 13.91 6.85
C GLN A 92 12.30 14.17 6.12
N ARG A 93 12.33 15.18 5.26
CA ARG A 93 13.54 15.68 4.60
C ARG A 93 13.55 17.20 4.63
N ASP A 94 14.69 17.78 5.01
CA ASP A 94 14.87 19.21 5.07
C ASP A 94 13.79 19.94 5.90
N GLY A 95 13.38 19.32 7.02
CA GLY A 95 12.34 19.87 7.90
C GLY A 95 10.90 19.71 7.37
N VAL A 96 10.71 19.03 6.24
CA VAL A 96 9.39 18.83 5.62
C VAL A 96 8.98 17.37 5.72
N THR A 97 7.85 17.10 6.36
CA THR A 97 7.24 15.78 6.38
C THR A 97 6.51 15.52 5.06
N LYS A 98 6.79 14.38 4.47
CA LYS A 98 6.27 13.96 3.17
C LYS A 98 5.49 12.65 3.30
N MET A 99 4.38 12.55 2.58
CA MET A 99 3.73 11.27 2.27
C MET A 99 4.28 10.78 0.93
N ILE A 100 4.63 9.50 0.86
CA ILE A 100 5.34 8.90 -0.27
C ILE A 100 4.60 7.64 -0.71
N ALA A 101 4.33 7.51 -2.00
CA ALA A 101 3.82 6.29 -2.60
C ALA A 101 4.85 5.67 -3.54
N LEU A 102 5.06 4.36 -3.37
CA LEU A 102 5.99 3.55 -4.15
C LEU A 102 5.27 2.39 -4.81
N SER A 103 5.81 1.90 -5.92
CA SER A 103 5.37 0.65 -6.53
C SER A 103 5.92 -0.56 -5.77
N THR A 104 5.09 -1.55 -5.45
CA THR A 104 5.54 -2.82 -4.86
C THR A 104 6.46 -3.60 -5.79
N LYS A 105 6.33 -3.45 -7.12
CA LYS A 105 7.09 -4.22 -8.11
C LYS A 105 8.57 -3.86 -8.16
N ALA A 106 8.89 -2.57 -8.03
CA ALA A 106 10.25 -2.08 -8.26
C ALA A 106 10.72 -1.05 -7.22
N GLY A 107 9.91 -0.71 -6.22
CA GLY A 107 10.22 0.35 -5.27
C GLY A 107 10.30 1.75 -5.90
N THR A 108 9.88 1.91 -7.15
CA THR A 108 9.89 3.22 -7.81
C THR A 108 8.87 4.15 -7.22
N LYS A 109 9.26 5.42 -7.04
CA LYS A 109 8.36 6.45 -6.54
C LYS A 109 7.25 6.73 -7.56
N ILE A 110 5.98 6.62 -7.13
CA ILE A 110 4.79 6.96 -7.92
C ILE A 110 4.50 8.44 -7.73
N TRP A 111 4.40 8.88 -6.47
CA TRP A 111 4.23 10.28 -6.12
C TRP A 111 4.80 10.55 -4.71
N GLU A 112 5.00 11.82 -4.42
CA GLU A 112 5.43 12.34 -3.14
C GLU A 112 4.78 13.70 -2.93
N VAL A 113 4.30 13.99 -1.72
CA VAL A 113 3.63 15.25 -1.40
C VAL A 113 4.02 15.75 -0.02
N ASP A 114 4.23 17.05 0.08
CA ASP A 114 4.54 17.73 1.34
C ASP A 114 3.27 17.86 2.18
N VAL A 115 3.31 17.29 3.39
CA VAL A 115 2.14 17.26 4.27
C VAL A 115 2.27 18.21 5.46
N ASP A 116 3.49 18.46 5.92
CA ASP A 116 3.77 19.33 7.06
C ASP A 116 5.18 19.91 6.94
N SER A 117 5.45 21.05 7.58
CA SER A 117 6.74 21.77 7.54
C SER A 117 7.37 21.97 8.92
N GLU A 118 6.96 21.23 9.93
CA GLU A 118 7.60 21.33 11.25
C GLU A 118 8.83 20.42 11.35
N ALA A 119 9.98 21.03 11.71
CA ALA A 119 11.21 20.29 11.98
C ALA A 119 11.11 19.58 13.33
N ASN A 120 11.24 18.25 13.30
CA ASN A 120 11.24 17.37 14.46
C ASN A 120 11.93 16.03 14.11
N ASP A 121 11.76 15.00 14.92
CA ASP A 121 12.36 13.67 14.68
C ASP A 121 11.67 12.89 13.52
N GLY A 122 10.79 13.52 12.79
CA GLY A 122 10.03 12.93 11.70
C GLY A 122 8.73 12.24 12.14
N PRO A 123 7.96 11.71 11.18
CA PRO A 123 6.67 11.09 11.43
C PRO A 123 6.79 9.75 12.15
N ASN A 124 5.96 9.53 13.16
CA ASN A 124 5.89 8.29 13.94
C ASN A 124 4.71 7.40 13.52
N SER A 125 3.68 7.96 12.89
CA SER A 125 2.48 7.20 12.51
C SER A 125 2.69 6.43 11.21
N THR A 126 2.04 5.28 11.12
CA THR A 126 1.92 4.51 9.88
C THR A 126 0.72 5.03 9.10
N PRO A 127 0.83 5.25 7.78
CA PRO A 127 -0.32 5.56 6.94
C PRO A 127 -1.41 4.50 7.03
N SER A 128 -2.66 4.91 6.83
CA SER A 128 -3.80 4.01 6.71
C SER A 128 -4.46 4.23 5.36
N VAL A 129 -4.72 3.14 4.65
CA VAL A 129 -5.36 3.18 3.33
C VAL A 129 -6.79 2.66 3.44
N ASP A 130 -7.71 3.40 2.84
CA ASP A 130 -9.12 3.04 2.71
C ASP A 130 -9.58 3.44 1.31
N GLU A 131 -9.87 2.46 0.48
CA GLU A 131 -10.24 2.62 -0.93
C GLU A 131 -9.24 3.53 -1.70
N ASP A 132 -9.72 4.64 -2.22
CA ASP A 132 -8.95 5.62 -3.01
C ASP A 132 -8.24 6.68 -2.14
N ARG A 133 -8.18 6.50 -0.83
CA ARG A 133 -7.65 7.46 0.14
C ARG A 133 -6.54 6.88 1.00
N VAL A 134 -5.52 7.68 1.24
CA VAL A 134 -4.50 7.39 2.25
C VAL A 134 -4.48 8.51 3.28
N TYR A 135 -4.44 8.11 4.54
CA TYR A 135 -4.44 9.00 5.69
C TYR A 135 -3.09 8.95 6.39
N GLY A 136 -2.59 10.10 6.80
CA GLY A 136 -1.36 10.22 7.58
C GLY A 136 -1.54 11.24 8.70
N LEU A 137 -0.93 10.94 9.84
CA LEU A 137 -0.87 11.86 10.98
C LEU A 137 0.59 12.30 11.17
N THR A 138 0.85 13.59 11.10
CA THR A 138 2.20 14.13 11.32
C THR A 138 2.54 14.22 12.79
N HIS A 139 3.82 14.40 13.12
CA HIS A 139 4.27 14.60 14.50
C HIS A 139 3.62 15.84 15.14
N ALA A 140 3.43 16.91 14.38
CA ALA A 140 2.77 18.13 14.81
C ALA A 140 1.24 17.98 15.04
N GLY A 141 0.67 16.81 14.78
CA GLY A 141 -0.75 16.56 14.96
C GLY A 141 -1.62 17.01 13.78
N GLN A 142 -1.05 17.13 12.58
CA GLN A 142 -1.81 17.36 11.37
C GLN A 142 -2.25 16.02 10.74
N LEU A 143 -3.55 15.80 10.66
CA LEU A 143 -4.14 14.70 9.90
C LEU A 143 -4.35 15.14 8.45
N VAL A 144 -3.89 14.31 7.51
CA VAL A 144 -4.05 14.55 6.08
C VAL A 144 -4.77 13.40 5.42
N CYS A 145 -5.57 13.71 4.42
CA CYS A 145 -6.19 12.76 3.51
C CYS A 145 -5.74 13.06 2.09
N ILE A 146 -5.25 12.05 1.39
CA ILE A 146 -4.60 12.17 0.10
C ILE A 146 -5.19 11.12 -0.85
N ASN A 147 -5.41 11.49 -2.10
CA ASN A 147 -5.83 10.55 -3.14
C ASN A 147 -4.70 9.56 -3.46
N THR A 148 -4.98 8.26 -3.41
CA THR A 148 -3.99 7.19 -3.61
C THR A 148 -3.41 7.16 -5.01
N THR A 149 -4.14 7.62 -6.01
CA THR A 149 -3.76 7.54 -7.43
C THR A 149 -2.71 8.59 -7.80
N ASN A 150 -2.92 9.84 -7.40
CA ASN A 150 -2.14 10.97 -7.88
C ASN A 150 -1.44 11.80 -6.79
N GLY A 151 -1.65 11.49 -5.51
CA GLY A 151 -1.04 12.21 -4.39
C GLY A 151 -1.68 13.58 -4.10
N SER A 152 -2.82 13.92 -4.70
CA SER A 152 -3.50 15.18 -4.39
C SER A 152 -4.04 15.18 -2.97
N ILE A 153 -3.77 16.25 -2.23
CA ILE A 153 -4.33 16.44 -0.89
C ILE A 153 -5.80 16.78 -1.03
N LEU A 154 -6.66 15.91 -0.47
CA LEU A 154 -8.10 16.11 -0.45
C LEU A 154 -8.51 17.06 0.67
N TRP A 155 -7.89 16.89 1.84
CA TRP A 155 -8.07 17.78 2.98
C TRP A 155 -6.95 17.59 4.01
N LYS A 156 -6.76 18.62 4.85
CA LYS A 156 -5.90 18.61 6.04
C LYS A 156 -6.70 19.09 7.25
N LYS A 157 -6.43 18.51 8.41
CA LYS A 157 -7.02 18.93 9.68
C LYS A 157 -5.99 18.90 10.80
N ALA A 158 -5.70 20.05 11.38
CA ALA A 158 -4.85 20.13 12.57
C ALA A 158 -5.66 19.74 13.82
N PHE A 159 -5.07 18.90 14.66
CA PHE A 159 -5.57 18.71 16.02
C PHE A 159 -5.04 19.84 16.90
N PRO A 160 -5.87 20.45 17.73
CA PRO A 160 -5.40 21.50 18.64
C PRO A 160 -4.39 20.91 19.62
N ASN A 161 -3.26 21.60 19.79
CA ASN A 161 -2.19 21.25 20.75
C ASN A 161 -2.71 21.38 22.20
N ARG A 162 -3.59 20.48 22.62
CA ARG A 162 -4.09 20.42 24.01
C ARG A 162 -3.11 19.74 24.98
N PHE A 163 -1.99 19.24 24.48
CA PHE A 163 -1.05 18.43 25.25
C PHE A 163 0.36 19.06 25.38
N GLN A 164 0.56 20.29 24.94
CA GLN A 164 1.75 21.05 25.35
C GLN A 164 1.54 21.47 26.83
N ARG A 165 2.20 20.73 27.72
CA ARG A 165 2.43 21.12 29.13
C ARG A 165 3.80 21.76 29.25
#